data_51d23b8581a419d7aaf5ae73cd6673d3
#
_entry.id   51d23b8581a419d7aaf5ae73cd6673d3
#
_cell.length_a   1.000
_cell.length_b   1.000
_cell.length_c   1.000
_cell.angle_alpha   90.00
_cell.angle_beta   90.00
_cell.angle_gamma   90.00
#
_symmetry.space_group_name_H-M   'P 1'
#
loop_
_entity.id
_entity.type
_entity.pdbx_description
1 polymer ?
#
loop_
_entity_poly.entity_id
_entity_poly.type
_entity_poly.pdbx_seq_one_letter_code
_entity_poly.pdbx_strand_id
1 'polypeptide(L)'
;FKKIKAYPNVLTLKPYEGLLACDQFGIGKIASNEHIILALKFLLIQEKNFNFLDLSKKSFLITGGATTEKIDFARSITNNSSGEMGLCLAQIAQFRGAKVKYIHGPLNVNGDIGEGIEKLEIRNGNDLNIAIKNDIENYDYLIMNAAVTDIKLKNNICSKIPKNDLHNHLVNNIELVPDILQEICKYKKNNQLFIGFCAFSGSLENLRPIIKNKLHNKNCDLIFANPIDLEGQGFGYSAQNEGWLFDKYTMEFHIKKTSKFDLANKLINKIISIDK
;
A
#
# COMPACT_ATOMS: atom_id res chain seq x y z
N PHE A 1 -8.29 6.25 29.74
CA PHE A 1 -7.81 5.85 28.42
C PHE A 1 -6.28 5.65 28.38
N LYS A 2 -5.46 6.60 28.88
CA LYS A 2 -3.99 6.46 28.89
C LYS A 2 -3.50 5.22 29.65
N LYS A 3 -4.14 4.85 30.79
CA LYS A 3 -3.77 3.65 31.57
C LYS A 3 -4.07 2.36 30.81
N ILE A 4 -5.20 2.27 30.09
CA ILE A 4 -5.59 1.08 29.34
C ILE A 4 -4.66 0.84 28.14
N LYS A 5 -4.24 1.90 27.45
CA LYS A 5 -3.29 1.81 26.34
C LYS A 5 -1.90 1.28 26.70
N ALA A 6 -1.54 1.29 27.99
CA ALA A 6 -0.25 0.80 28.44
C ALA A 6 -0.18 -0.75 28.51
N TYR A 7 -1.30 -1.46 28.40
CA TYR A 7 -1.31 -2.91 28.43
C TYR A 7 -1.03 -3.48 27.02
N PRO A 8 0.01 -4.26 26.86
CA PRO A 8 0.45 -4.75 25.53
C PRO A 8 -0.54 -5.73 24.88
N ASN A 9 -1.43 -6.33 25.67
CA ASN A 9 -2.46 -7.27 25.21
C ASN A 9 -3.84 -6.63 25.04
N VAL A 10 -3.93 -5.29 25.06
CA VAL A 10 -5.18 -4.56 24.86
C VAL A 10 -5.12 -3.75 23.58
N LEU A 11 -5.93 -4.12 22.61
CA LEU A 11 -6.16 -3.33 21.40
C LEU A 11 -7.19 -2.22 21.68
N THR A 12 -6.80 -0.98 21.41
CA THR A 12 -7.70 0.18 21.55
C THR A 12 -7.96 0.84 20.21
N LEU A 13 -9.22 1.04 19.84
CA LEU A 13 -9.60 1.85 18.69
C LEU A 13 -9.67 3.33 19.08
N LYS A 14 -9.25 4.21 18.21
CA LYS A 14 -9.40 5.65 18.39
C LYS A 14 -10.87 6.03 18.20
N PRO A 15 -11.40 6.97 19.00
CA PRO A 15 -12.72 7.54 18.72
C PRO A 15 -12.68 8.34 17.42
N TYR A 16 -13.79 8.34 16.71
CA TYR A 16 -13.98 9.08 15.48
C TYR A 16 -14.47 10.49 15.75
N GLU A 17 -14.19 11.38 14.83
CA GLU A 17 -14.77 12.72 14.79
C GLU A 17 -16.18 12.65 14.16
N GLY A 18 -17.10 13.44 14.70
CA GLY A 18 -18.45 13.50 14.19
C GLY A 18 -19.42 14.16 15.16
N LEU A 19 -20.71 14.13 14.82
CA LEU A 19 -21.78 14.59 15.69
C LEU A 19 -21.89 13.66 16.90
N LEU A 20 -21.79 14.23 18.11
CA LEU A 20 -21.87 13.54 19.38
C LEU A 20 -23.35 13.53 19.90
N ALA A 21 -23.63 12.70 20.89
CA ALA A 21 -24.96 12.61 21.49
C ALA A 21 -25.46 13.92 22.18
N CYS A 22 -24.55 14.87 22.39
CA CYS A 22 -24.84 16.21 22.90
C CYS A 22 -25.05 17.27 21.82
N ASP A 23 -25.28 16.85 20.57
CA ASP A 23 -25.43 17.69 19.36
C ASP A 23 -24.24 18.61 19.04
N GLN A 24 -23.07 18.31 19.63
CA GLN A 24 -21.82 19.00 19.30
C GLN A 24 -20.98 18.17 18.32
N PHE A 25 -20.26 18.84 17.42
CA PHE A 25 -19.30 18.19 16.55
C PHE A 25 -17.95 18.07 17.26
N GLY A 26 -17.37 16.86 17.32
CA GLY A 26 -16.09 16.64 17.99
C GLY A 26 -15.63 15.18 17.97
N ILE A 27 -14.49 14.94 18.61
CA ILE A 27 -13.90 13.60 18.76
C ILE A 27 -14.54 12.88 19.93
N GLY A 28 -15.22 11.76 19.69
CA GLY A 28 -15.89 11.00 20.75
C GLY A 28 -16.87 9.96 20.20
N LYS A 29 -17.10 9.97 18.89
CA LYS A 29 -17.95 8.98 18.22
C LYS A 29 -17.29 7.61 18.24
N ILE A 30 -18.07 6.55 18.43
CA ILE A 30 -17.57 5.17 18.33
C ILE A 30 -17.03 4.89 16.93
N ALA A 31 -16.00 4.05 16.83
CA ALA A 31 -15.46 3.61 15.54
C ALA A 31 -16.56 2.97 14.67
N SER A 32 -16.40 3.01 13.35
CA SER A 32 -17.35 2.39 12.44
C SER A 32 -17.48 0.88 12.70
N ASN A 33 -18.61 0.30 12.35
CA ASN A 33 -18.83 -1.14 12.48
C ASN A 33 -17.80 -1.93 11.68
N GLU A 34 -17.44 -1.44 10.48
CA GLU A 34 -16.41 -2.02 9.62
C GLU A 34 -15.06 -2.06 10.33
N HIS A 35 -14.67 -0.95 10.97
CA HIS A 35 -13.40 -0.88 11.69
C HIS A 35 -13.39 -1.78 12.95
N ILE A 36 -14.50 -1.86 13.67
CA ILE A 36 -14.64 -2.76 14.82
C ILE A 36 -14.53 -4.22 14.38
N ILE A 37 -15.23 -4.61 13.31
CA ILE A 37 -15.15 -5.97 12.75
C ILE A 37 -13.72 -6.29 12.28
N LEU A 38 -13.04 -5.33 11.67
CA LEU A 38 -11.67 -5.51 11.22
C LEU A 38 -10.71 -5.69 12.40
N ALA A 39 -10.87 -4.93 13.47
CA ALA A 39 -10.12 -5.09 14.70
C ALA A 39 -10.36 -6.46 15.36
N LEU A 40 -11.59 -6.96 15.35
CA LEU A 40 -11.90 -8.32 15.81
C LEU A 40 -11.23 -9.37 14.93
N LYS A 41 -11.25 -9.23 13.61
CA LYS A 41 -10.52 -10.12 12.70
C LYS A 41 -9.01 -10.10 12.99
N PHE A 42 -8.45 -8.92 13.26
CA PHE A 42 -7.04 -8.79 13.64
C PHE A 42 -6.73 -9.58 14.92
N LEU A 43 -7.57 -9.46 15.96
CA LEU A 43 -7.40 -10.22 17.20
C LEU A 43 -7.44 -11.73 16.99
N LEU A 44 -8.34 -12.22 16.12
CA LEU A 44 -8.53 -13.64 15.86
C LEU A 44 -7.35 -14.30 15.12
N ILE A 45 -6.57 -13.55 14.38
CA ILE A 45 -5.40 -14.07 13.63
C ILE A 45 -4.09 -13.96 14.42
N GLN A 46 -4.11 -13.38 15.62
CA GLN A 46 -2.91 -13.27 16.46
C GLN A 46 -2.74 -14.50 17.37
N GLU A 47 -1.48 -14.79 17.69
CA GLU A 47 -1.14 -15.80 18.68
C GLU A 47 -1.56 -15.36 20.10
N LYS A 48 -1.73 -16.34 20.99
CA LYS A 48 -1.96 -16.05 22.42
C LYS A 48 -0.79 -15.23 22.97
N ASN A 49 -1.09 -14.20 23.76
CA ASN A 49 -0.11 -13.26 24.33
C ASN A 49 0.61 -12.36 23.31
N PHE A 50 0.03 -12.13 22.13
CA PHE A 50 0.56 -11.19 21.17
C PHE A 50 0.66 -9.78 21.78
N ASN A 51 1.78 -9.11 21.56
CA ASN A 51 1.95 -7.71 21.96
C ASN A 51 1.42 -6.79 20.86
N PHE A 52 0.22 -6.21 21.05
CA PHE A 52 -0.40 -5.29 20.10
C PHE A 52 0.34 -3.93 19.96
N LEU A 53 1.38 -3.70 20.75
CA LEU A 53 2.19 -2.49 20.68
C LEU A 53 3.62 -2.77 20.23
N ASP A 54 3.87 -3.90 19.59
CA ASP A 54 5.20 -4.31 19.14
C ASP A 54 5.82 -3.38 18.08
N LEU A 55 4.97 -2.62 17.36
CA LEU A 55 5.38 -1.59 16.39
C LEU A 55 5.22 -0.16 16.91
N SER A 56 4.99 0.06 18.22
CA SER A 56 4.71 1.39 18.78
C SER A 56 5.84 2.42 18.61
N LYS A 57 7.06 1.95 18.35
CA LYS A 57 8.24 2.80 18.07
C LYS A 57 8.63 2.81 16.59
N LYS A 58 7.83 2.23 15.72
CA LYS A 58 8.09 2.11 14.28
C LYS A 58 7.14 3.01 13.49
N SER A 59 7.60 3.43 12.32
CA SER A 59 6.86 4.29 11.42
C SER A 59 6.85 3.74 9.99
N PHE A 60 5.66 3.72 9.37
CA PHE A 60 5.43 3.17 8.06
C PHE A 60 4.86 4.21 7.11
N LEU A 61 5.51 4.41 5.97
CA LEU A 61 4.98 5.08 4.80
C LEU A 61 4.50 4.00 3.81
N ILE A 62 3.21 3.91 3.61
CA ILE A 62 2.61 2.86 2.78
C ILE A 62 1.89 3.51 1.61
N THR A 63 2.08 2.97 0.40
CA THR A 63 1.36 3.45 -0.77
C THR A 63 0.37 2.39 -1.26
N GLY A 64 -0.75 2.81 -1.87
CA GLY A 64 -1.76 1.89 -2.39
C GLY A 64 -2.69 2.52 -3.42
N GLY A 65 -3.60 1.71 -3.97
CA GLY A 65 -4.47 2.13 -5.07
C GLY A 65 -3.73 2.23 -6.40
N ALA A 66 -4.43 2.66 -7.44
CA ALA A 66 -3.85 2.89 -8.75
C ALA A 66 -3.58 4.39 -8.97
N THR A 67 -2.47 4.72 -9.63
CA THR A 67 -2.32 6.06 -10.21
C THR A 67 -3.19 6.19 -11.46
N THR A 68 -3.57 7.41 -11.78
CA THR A 68 -4.44 7.74 -12.92
C THR A 68 -3.80 8.86 -13.72
N GLU A 69 -3.39 8.55 -14.94
CA GLU A 69 -2.83 9.54 -15.86
C GLU A 69 -3.89 10.02 -16.84
N LYS A 70 -4.11 11.31 -16.91
CA LYS A 70 -5.12 11.88 -17.79
C LYS A 70 -4.71 11.79 -19.25
N ILE A 71 -5.64 11.33 -20.10
CA ILE A 71 -5.54 11.46 -21.56
C ILE A 71 -6.15 12.81 -21.97
N ASP A 72 -7.39 13.07 -21.50
CA ASP A 72 -8.14 14.29 -21.71
C ASP A 72 -9.18 14.48 -20.59
N PHE A 73 -10.14 15.41 -20.74
CA PHE A 73 -11.18 15.62 -19.73
C PHE A 73 -12.14 14.44 -19.54
N ALA A 74 -12.19 13.50 -20.48
CA ALA A 74 -13.12 12.37 -20.46
C ALA A 74 -12.45 11.01 -20.20
N ARG A 75 -11.12 10.90 -20.40
CA ARG A 75 -10.42 9.62 -20.43
C ARG A 75 -9.11 9.65 -19.64
N SER A 76 -8.77 8.51 -19.07
CA SER A 76 -7.53 8.33 -18.30
C SER A 76 -6.96 6.93 -18.51
N ILE A 77 -5.66 6.77 -18.24
CA ILE A 77 -4.96 5.50 -18.14
C ILE A 77 -4.82 5.18 -16.65
N THR A 78 -5.16 3.97 -16.25
CA THR A 78 -5.04 3.50 -14.86
C THR A 78 -4.89 1.99 -14.82
N ASN A 79 -4.39 1.46 -13.73
CA ASN A 79 -4.30 0.03 -13.47
C ASN A 79 -5.56 -0.47 -12.73
N ASN A 80 -5.85 -1.78 -12.83
CA ASN A 80 -7.03 -2.41 -12.20
C ASN A 80 -6.84 -2.67 -10.69
N SER A 81 -6.10 -1.83 -9.98
CA SER A 81 -5.89 -2.00 -8.54
C SER A 81 -7.04 -1.42 -7.74
N SER A 82 -7.58 -2.20 -6.80
CA SER A 82 -8.60 -1.71 -5.86
C SER A 82 -8.03 -0.91 -4.69
N GLY A 83 -6.72 -1.02 -4.42
CA GLY A 83 -6.06 -0.42 -3.25
C GLY A 83 -6.17 -1.23 -1.96
N GLU A 84 -6.93 -2.32 -1.94
CA GLU A 84 -7.23 -3.10 -0.73
C GLU A 84 -5.98 -3.64 -0.04
N MET A 85 -4.97 -4.11 -0.78
CA MET A 85 -3.75 -4.66 -0.17
C MET A 85 -2.97 -3.60 0.61
N GLY A 86 -2.79 -2.40 0.04
CA GLY A 86 -2.14 -1.27 0.73
C GLY A 86 -2.93 -0.81 1.96
N LEU A 87 -4.26 -0.80 1.86
CA LEU A 87 -5.13 -0.50 2.99
C LEU A 87 -4.98 -1.53 4.12
N CYS A 88 -5.00 -2.83 3.81
CA CYS A 88 -4.79 -3.88 4.81
C CYS A 88 -3.42 -3.74 5.51
N LEU A 89 -2.35 -3.43 4.75
CA LEU A 89 -1.02 -3.19 5.33
C LEU A 89 -1.02 -2.00 6.30
N ALA A 90 -1.67 -0.90 5.91
CA ALA A 90 -1.77 0.29 6.75
C ALA A 90 -2.55 0.01 8.05
N GLN A 91 -3.66 -0.71 7.97
CA GLN A 91 -4.50 -1.07 9.10
C GLN A 91 -3.78 -2.03 10.06
N ILE A 92 -3.10 -3.07 9.55
CA ILE A 92 -2.31 -4.00 10.37
C ILE A 92 -1.19 -3.26 11.11
N ALA A 93 -0.42 -2.41 10.43
CA ALA A 93 0.62 -1.62 11.07
C ALA A 93 0.07 -0.71 12.17
N GLN A 94 -1.07 -0.06 11.92
CA GLN A 94 -1.75 0.82 12.88
C GLN A 94 -2.29 0.04 14.08
N PHE A 95 -2.91 -1.14 13.90
CA PHE A 95 -3.37 -1.98 15.00
C PHE A 95 -2.22 -2.44 15.92
N ARG A 96 -1.01 -2.55 15.38
CA ARG A 96 0.23 -2.89 16.12
C ARG A 96 0.92 -1.66 16.72
N GLY A 97 0.26 -0.51 16.69
CA GLY A 97 0.73 0.71 17.35
C GLY A 97 1.70 1.57 16.54
N ALA A 98 2.01 1.22 15.30
CA ALA A 98 2.90 2.01 14.46
C ALA A 98 2.32 3.40 14.13
N LYS A 99 3.22 4.36 13.87
CA LYS A 99 2.88 5.59 13.16
C LYS A 99 2.72 5.24 11.67
N VAL A 100 1.56 5.52 11.09
CA VAL A 100 1.28 5.16 9.69
C VAL A 100 0.83 6.37 8.90
N LYS A 101 1.46 6.57 7.72
CA LYS A 101 0.94 7.42 6.65
C LYS A 101 0.60 6.55 5.44
N TYR A 102 -0.61 6.70 4.94
CA TYR A 102 -1.11 5.99 3.76
C TYR A 102 -1.33 6.97 2.61
N ILE A 103 -0.48 6.87 1.58
CA ILE A 103 -0.57 7.65 0.35
C ILE A 103 -1.26 6.77 -0.69
N HIS A 104 -2.40 7.22 -1.22
CA HIS A 104 -3.19 6.35 -2.07
C HIS A 104 -3.79 7.07 -3.27
N GLY A 105 -3.88 6.36 -4.39
CA GLY A 105 -4.77 6.70 -5.50
C GLY A 105 -6.23 6.46 -5.12
N PRO A 106 -7.17 6.66 -6.05
CA PRO A 106 -8.57 6.30 -5.85
C PRO A 106 -8.71 4.87 -5.33
N LEU A 107 -9.49 4.68 -4.27
CA LEU A 107 -9.77 3.38 -3.67
C LEU A 107 -11.12 2.86 -4.16
N ASN A 108 -11.12 1.65 -4.69
CA ASN A 108 -12.32 0.93 -5.10
C ASN A 108 -12.61 -0.22 -4.10
N VAL A 109 -12.67 0.13 -2.83
CA VAL A 109 -12.95 -0.81 -1.75
C VAL A 109 -14.02 -0.24 -0.83
N ASN A 110 -14.91 -1.10 -0.38
CA ASN A 110 -15.83 -0.79 0.71
C ASN A 110 -15.06 -0.98 2.01
N GLY A 111 -14.59 0.09 2.61
CA GLY A 111 -13.85 -0.02 3.86
C GLY A 111 -13.44 1.33 4.42
N ASP A 112 -13.55 1.42 5.72
CA ASP A 112 -13.03 2.55 6.47
C ASP A 112 -11.51 2.40 6.60
N ILE A 113 -10.76 3.44 6.24
CA ILE A 113 -9.31 3.45 6.43
C ILE A 113 -8.96 3.36 7.91
N GLY A 114 -9.85 3.81 8.78
CA GLY A 114 -9.65 3.87 10.24
C GLY A 114 -9.04 5.19 10.70
N GLU A 115 -9.42 5.58 11.91
CA GLU A 115 -8.83 6.74 12.59
C GLU A 115 -7.41 6.40 13.09
N GLY A 116 -6.50 7.35 12.94
CA GLY A 116 -5.10 7.20 13.40
C GLY A 116 -4.11 6.83 12.31
N ILE A 117 -4.58 6.64 11.09
CA ILE A 117 -3.76 6.59 9.88
C ILE A 117 -3.79 7.98 9.25
N GLU A 118 -2.62 8.60 9.04
CA GLU A 118 -2.52 9.82 8.25
C GLU A 118 -2.77 9.48 6.78
N LYS A 119 -3.70 10.17 6.14
CA LYS A 119 -4.16 9.87 4.77
C LYS A 119 -3.74 10.98 3.83
N LEU A 120 -3.25 10.61 2.65
CA LEU A 120 -2.99 11.54 1.57
C LEU A 120 -3.44 10.91 0.24
N GLU A 121 -4.50 11.46 -0.33
CA GLU A 121 -4.95 11.06 -1.67
C GLU A 121 -4.10 11.74 -2.74
N ILE A 122 -3.67 10.95 -3.71
CA ILE A 122 -2.93 11.40 -4.91
C ILE A 122 -3.65 10.93 -6.17
N ARG A 123 -3.31 11.49 -7.32
CA ARG A 123 -3.93 11.09 -8.58
C ARG A 123 -2.96 10.37 -9.52
N ASN A 124 -1.81 10.93 -9.77
CA ASN A 124 -0.88 10.45 -10.79
C ASN A 124 0.48 10.05 -10.19
N GLY A 125 1.36 9.49 -11.03
CA GLY A 125 2.67 9.05 -10.60
C GLY A 125 3.57 10.19 -10.10
N ASN A 126 3.44 11.38 -10.66
CA ASN A 126 4.22 12.54 -10.21
C ASN A 126 3.79 12.99 -8.80
N ASP A 127 2.48 13.06 -8.55
CA ASP A 127 1.95 13.40 -7.21
C ASP A 127 2.45 12.39 -6.17
N LEU A 128 2.42 11.09 -6.52
CA LEU A 128 2.95 10.02 -5.66
C LEU A 128 4.43 10.21 -5.35
N ASN A 129 5.25 10.49 -6.36
CA ASN A 129 6.69 10.70 -6.20
C ASN A 129 7.00 11.88 -5.28
N ILE A 130 6.32 13.02 -5.49
CA ILE A 130 6.45 14.21 -4.65
C ILE A 130 6.03 13.92 -3.21
N ALA A 131 4.87 13.26 -3.03
CA ALA A 131 4.35 12.93 -1.71
C ALA A 131 5.30 12.02 -0.91
N ILE A 132 5.89 11.00 -1.54
CA ILE A 132 6.86 10.14 -0.89
C ILE A 132 8.13 10.92 -0.52
N LYS A 133 8.70 11.71 -1.44
CA LYS A 133 9.92 12.48 -1.20
C LYS A 133 9.80 13.44 -0.02
N ASN A 134 8.64 14.07 0.14
CA ASN A 134 8.41 15.03 1.21
C ASN A 134 8.41 14.38 2.60
N ASP A 135 8.09 13.08 2.68
CA ASP A 135 7.84 12.42 3.96
C ASP A 135 8.85 11.32 4.32
N ILE A 136 9.47 10.68 3.32
CA ILE A 136 10.22 9.43 3.49
C ILE A 136 11.33 9.50 4.55
N GLU A 137 11.91 10.66 4.77
CA GLU A 137 12.94 10.84 5.78
C GLU A 137 12.48 10.60 7.22
N ASN A 138 11.16 10.67 7.46
CA ASN A 138 10.50 10.57 8.77
C ASN A 138 9.94 9.18 9.06
N TYR A 139 10.23 8.18 8.19
CA TYR A 139 9.66 6.85 8.29
C TYR A 139 10.75 5.78 8.24
N ASP A 140 10.58 4.72 9.05
CA ASP A 140 11.52 3.59 9.11
C ASP A 140 11.31 2.63 7.93
N TYR A 141 10.04 2.49 7.49
CA TYR A 141 9.65 1.57 6.42
C TYR A 141 8.91 2.29 5.31
N LEU A 142 9.29 1.98 4.06
CA LEU A 142 8.49 2.27 2.87
C LEU A 142 7.92 0.97 2.30
N ILE A 143 6.60 0.88 2.19
CA ILE A 143 5.94 -0.21 1.47
C ILE A 143 5.31 0.36 0.20
N MET A 144 5.96 0.13 -0.94
CA MET A 144 5.54 0.63 -2.23
C MET A 144 4.58 -0.37 -2.90
N ASN A 145 3.29 -0.27 -2.54
CA ASN A 145 2.23 -1.16 -3.05
C ASN A 145 1.33 -0.49 -4.11
N ALA A 146 1.42 0.82 -4.31
CA ALA A 146 0.64 1.50 -5.33
C ALA A 146 0.92 0.94 -6.73
N ALA A 147 -0.14 0.72 -7.51
CA ALA A 147 -0.06 0.30 -8.89
C ALA A 147 0.14 1.53 -9.79
N VAL A 148 1.41 1.87 -10.02
CA VAL A 148 1.80 3.01 -10.86
C VAL A 148 1.61 2.64 -12.33
N THR A 149 1.02 3.54 -13.13
CA THR A 149 0.94 3.38 -14.58
C THR A 149 2.33 3.47 -15.20
N ASP A 150 2.60 2.65 -16.22
CA ASP A 150 3.89 2.65 -16.91
C ASP A 150 4.04 3.78 -17.92
N ILE A 151 2.91 4.35 -18.36
CA ILE A 151 2.83 5.38 -19.41
C ILE A 151 1.96 6.56 -19.00
N LYS A 152 2.31 7.73 -19.50
CA LYS A 152 1.53 8.98 -19.39
C LYS A 152 1.60 9.79 -20.68
N LEU A 153 0.82 10.85 -20.79
CA LEU A 153 0.97 11.82 -21.87
C LEU A 153 2.07 12.84 -21.54
N LYS A 154 2.84 13.24 -22.56
CA LYS A 154 3.89 14.28 -22.47
C LYS A 154 3.29 15.64 -22.08
N ASN A 155 2.11 15.94 -22.61
CA ASN A 155 1.45 17.23 -22.44
C ASN A 155 0.04 17.06 -21.90
N ASN A 156 -0.32 17.88 -20.92
CA ASN A 156 -1.69 17.95 -20.42
C ASN A 156 -2.61 18.58 -21.48
N ILE A 157 -3.70 17.90 -21.80
CA ILE A 157 -4.69 18.38 -22.75
C ILE A 157 -5.84 19.01 -21.98
N CYS A 158 -6.16 20.24 -22.37
CA CYS A 158 -7.23 21.05 -21.77
C CYS A 158 -8.58 20.97 -22.53
N SER A 159 -8.80 19.92 -23.32
CA SER A 159 -10.05 19.69 -24.05
C SER A 159 -10.22 18.20 -24.34
N LYS A 160 -11.46 17.78 -24.66
CA LYS A 160 -11.72 16.39 -25.12
C LYS A 160 -11.19 16.22 -26.54
N ILE A 161 -10.34 15.19 -26.75
CA ILE A 161 -9.82 14.85 -28.07
C ILE A 161 -10.95 14.21 -28.91
N PRO A 162 -11.16 14.66 -30.16
CA PRO A 162 -12.10 13.99 -31.07
C PRO A 162 -11.74 12.51 -31.27
N LYS A 163 -12.72 11.63 -31.44
CA LYS A 163 -12.51 10.20 -31.57
C LYS A 163 -11.55 9.84 -32.72
N ASN A 164 -11.65 10.55 -33.84
CA ASN A 164 -10.84 10.29 -35.04
C ASN A 164 -9.37 10.68 -34.84
N ASP A 165 -9.09 11.62 -33.96
CA ASP A 165 -7.72 12.11 -33.70
C ASP A 165 -7.03 11.37 -32.53
N LEU A 166 -7.81 10.62 -31.73
CA LEU A 166 -7.34 10.01 -30.51
C LEU A 166 -6.16 9.06 -30.74
N HIS A 167 -6.23 8.20 -31.75
CA HIS A 167 -5.19 7.22 -32.06
C HIS A 167 -3.86 7.95 -32.36
N ASN A 168 -3.86 8.88 -33.30
CA ASN A 168 -2.67 9.63 -33.71
C ASN A 168 -2.11 10.45 -32.54
N HIS A 169 -3.01 11.00 -31.72
CA HIS A 169 -2.61 11.77 -30.55
C HIS A 169 -1.89 10.90 -29.54
N LEU A 170 -2.41 9.72 -29.20
CA LEU A 170 -1.79 8.78 -28.25
C LEU A 170 -0.43 8.32 -28.75
N VAL A 171 -0.33 7.85 -30.00
CA VAL A 171 0.92 7.34 -30.57
C VAL A 171 2.06 8.36 -30.49
N ASN A 172 1.77 9.64 -30.74
CA ASN A 172 2.78 10.69 -30.80
C ASN A 172 3.10 11.34 -29.43
N ASN A 173 2.24 11.17 -28.44
CA ASN A 173 2.35 11.91 -27.17
C ASN A 173 2.51 11.03 -25.93
N ILE A 174 2.63 9.71 -26.05
CA ILE A 174 2.92 8.82 -24.91
C ILE A 174 4.42 8.89 -24.56
N GLU A 175 4.69 8.89 -23.25
CA GLU A 175 6.01 8.69 -22.67
C GLU A 175 5.94 7.75 -21.46
N LEU A 176 7.09 7.18 -21.08
CA LEU A 176 7.20 6.33 -19.90
C LEU A 176 7.14 7.16 -18.62
N VAL A 177 6.44 6.64 -17.63
CA VAL A 177 6.51 7.15 -16.25
C VAL A 177 7.84 6.68 -15.65
N PRO A 178 8.64 7.55 -15.01
CA PRO A 178 9.85 7.13 -14.32
C PRO A 178 9.58 6.10 -13.23
N ASP A 179 10.54 5.19 -13.01
CA ASP A 179 10.44 4.21 -11.92
C ASP A 179 10.56 4.91 -10.56
N ILE A 180 9.41 5.15 -9.93
CA ILE A 180 9.33 5.90 -8.66
C ILE A 180 10.12 5.18 -7.56
N LEU A 181 9.99 3.85 -7.42
CA LEU A 181 10.71 3.13 -6.37
C LEU A 181 12.23 3.25 -6.56
N GLN A 182 12.72 3.11 -7.79
CA GLN A 182 14.14 3.29 -8.11
C GLN A 182 14.62 4.70 -7.77
N GLU A 183 13.80 5.70 -8.06
CA GLU A 183 14.12 7.10 -7.75
C GLU A 183 14.15 7.35 -6.24
N ILE A 184 13.16 6.86 -5.51
CA ILE A 184 13.06 7.03 -4.05
C ILE A 184 14.19 6.29 -3.32
N CYS A 185 14.60 5.11 -3.80
CA CYS A 185 15.71 4.36 -3.20
C CYS A 185 17.04 5.12 -3.18
N LYS A 186 17.21 6.16 -4.00
CA LYS A 186 18.40 7.05 -3.95
C LYS A 186 18.47 7.88 -2.67
N TYR A 187 17.33 8.10 -2.01
CA TYR A 187 17.22 8.87 -0.76
C TYR A 187 17.17 8.00 0.49
N LYS A 188 17.24 6.65 0.32
CA LYS A 188 17.15 5.70 1.44
C LYS A 188 18.30 5.86 2.41
N LYS A 189 17.99 5.96 3.71
CA LYS A 189 18.97 5.96 4.81
C LYS A 189 19.29 4.53 5.26
N ASN A 190 20.43 4.32 5.91
CA ASN A 190 20.89 2.99 6.34
C ASN A 190 19.94 2.30 7.34
N ASN A 191 19.19 3.08 8.11
CA ASN A 191 18.23 2.59 9.11
C ASN A 191 16.81 2.43 8.56
N GLN A 192 16.62 2.55 7.26
CA GLN A 192 15.32 2.39 6.59
C GLN A 192 15.27 1.10 5.79
N LEU A 193 14.07 0.52 5.69
CA LEU A 193 13.82 -0.69 4.92
C LEU A 193 12.72 -0.43 3.88
N PHE A 194 13.08 -0.60 2.60
CA PHE A 194 12.20 -0.31 1.47
C PHE A 194 11.74 -1.58 0.76
N ILE A 195 10.43 -1.74 0.68
CA ILE A 195 9.74 -2.91 0.13
C ILE A 195 8.98 -2.51 -1.13
N GLY A 196 9.31 -3.14 -2.27
CA GLY A 196 8.57 -3.02 -3.52
C GLY A 196 7.54 -4.12 -3.68
N PHE A 197 6.50 -3.85 -4.48
CA PHE A 197 5.56 -4.87 -4.96
C PHE A 197 5.79 -5.13 -6.45
N CYS A 198 5.59 -6.38 -6.85
CA CYS A 198 5.72 -6.82 -8.23
C CYS A 198 4.57 -7.78 -8.58
N ALA A 199 3.64 -7.29 -9.40
CA ALA A 199 2.67 -8.17 -10.03
C ALA A 199 3.33 -8.97 -11.15
N PHE A 200 3.01 -10.26 -11.28
CA PHE A 200 3.54 -11.10 -12.35
C PHE A 200 2.49 -12.07 -12.89
N SER A 201 2.75 -12.56 -14.10
CA SER A 201 2.01 -13.67 -14.72
C SER A 201 2.99 -14.77 -15.14
N GLY A 202 2.51 -16.02 -15.17
CA GLY A 202 3.32 -17.19 -15.54
C GLY A 202 4.03 -17.84 -14.36
N SER A 203 5.15 -18.55 -14.62
CA SER A 203 5.80 -19.40 -13.61
C SER A 203 6.73 -18.64 -12.68
N LEU A 204 6.85 -19.14 -11.44
CA LEU A 204 7.79 -18.63 -10.45
C LEU A 204 9.27 -18.78 -10.90
N GLU A 205 9.59 -19.80 -11.67
CA GLU A 205 10.94 -20.01 -12.20
C GLU A 205 11.38 -18.86 -13.11
N ASN A 206 10.48 -18.40 -13.97
CA ASN A 206 10.72 -17.26 -14.85
C ASN A 206 10.78 -15.94 -14.07
N LEU A 207 10.06 -15.86 -12.95
CA LEU A 207 10.01 -14.66 -12.11
C LEU A 207 11.33 -14.43 -11.34
N ARG A 208 11.96 -15.46 -10.80
CA ARG A 208 13.15 -15.34 -9.93
C ARG A 208 14.27 -14.48 -10.54
N PRO A 209 14.71 -14.69 -11.78
CA PRO A 209 15.75 -13.84 -12.37
C PRO A 209 15.26 -12.38 -12.55
N ILE A 210 13.99 -12.17 -12.86
CA ILE A 210 13.39 -10.83 -13.00
C ILE A 210 13.43 -10.10 -11.66
N ILE A 211 13.02 -10.77 -10.57
CA ILE A 211 13.04 -10.17 -9.23
C ILE A 211 14.45 -9.83 -8.79
N LYS A 212 15.42 -10.74 -9.02
CA LYS A 212 16.83 -10.50 -8.70
C LYS A 212 17.35 -9.24 -9.39
N ASN A 213 17.06 -9.08 -10.67
CA ASN A 213 17.42 -7.89 -11.43
C ASN A 213 16.71 -6.64 -10.89
N LYS A 214 15.42 -6.74 -10.56
CA LYS A 214 14.66 -5.61 -9.99
C LYS A 214 15.22 -5.18 -8.64
N LEU A 215 15.54 -6.10 -7.74
CA LEU A 215 16.16 -5.80 -6.44
C LEU A 215 17.48 -5.06 -6.60
N HIS A 216 18.32 -5.53 -7.53
CA HIS A 216 19.61 -4.90 -7.82
C HIS A 216 19.42 -3.50 -8.44
N ASN A 217 18.64 -3.40 -9.51
CA ASN A 217 18.48 -2.16 -10.26
C ASN A 217 17.76 -1.06 -9.49
N LYS A 218 16.76 -1.43 -8.68
CA LYS A 218 16.00 -0.47 -7.86
C LYS A 218 16.68 -0.13 -6.53
N ASN A 219 17.65 -0.95 -6.11
CA ASN A 219 18.32 -0.83 -4.82
C ASN A 219 17.34 -0.82 -3.61
N CYS A 220 16.17 -1.46 -3.72
CA CYS A 220 15.28 -1.73 -2.60
C CYS A 220 15.74 -2.98 -1.84
N ASP A 221 15.26 -3.15 -0.61
CA ASP A 221 15.70 -4.25 0.26
C ASP A 221 14.93 -5.53 0.00
N LEU A 222 13.64 -5.40 -0.22
CA LEU A 222 12.71 -6.51 -0.41
C LEU A 222 11.77 -6.26 -1.59
N ILE A 223 11.36 -7.33 -2.26
CA ILE A 223 10.26 -7.30 -3.23
C ILE A 223 9.26 -8.39 -2.87
N PHE A 224 7.99 -8.01 -2.68
CA PHE A 224 6.89 -8.93 -2.61
C PHE A 224 6.28 -9.11 -4.00
N ALA A 225 6.33 -10.33 -4.53
CA ALA A 225 5.80 -10.66 -5.85
C ALA A 225 4.52 -11.49 -5.70
N ASN A 226 3.46 -11.08 -6.39
CA ASN A 226 2.19 -11.79 -6.39
C ASN A 226 1.69 -12.08 -7.82
N PRO A 227 1.12 -13.27 -8.07
CA PRO A 227 0.50 -13.60 -9.36
C PRO A 227 -0.78 -12.79 -9.58
N ILE A 228 -1.05 -12.45 -10.84
CA ILE A 228 -2.25 -11.70 -11.24
C ILE A 228 -3.10 -12.43 -12.30
N ASP A 229 -2.63 -13.57 -12.77
CA ASP A 229 -3.27 -14.40 -13.79
C ASP A 229 -4.01 -15.61 -13.21
N LEU A 230 -4.04 -15.75 -11.89
CA LEU A 230 -4.75 -16.83 -11.21
C LEU A 230 -6.15 -16.38 -10.77
N GLU A 231 -7.14 -17.22 -11.04
CA GLU A 231 -8.54 -16.93 -10.71
C GLU A 231 -8.76 -16.75 -9.21
N GLY A 232 -9.51 -15.71 -8.84
CA GLY A 232 -9.86 -15.41 -7.46
C GLY A 232 -8.74 -14.83 -6.63
N GLN A 233 -7.66 -14.31 -7.24
CA GLN A 233 -6.58 -13.60 -6.54
C GLN A 233 -5.92 -12.51 -7.42
N GLY A 234 -5.05 -11.70 -6.84
CA GLY A 234 -4.32 -10.64 -7.53
C GLY A 234 -5.00 -9.26 -7.44
N PHE A 235 -5.04 -8.55 -8.57
CA PHE A 235 -5.65 -7.22 -8.66
C PHE A 235 -7.18 -7.25 -8.59
N GLY A 236 -7.77 -6.09 -8.31
CA GLY A 236 -9.21 -5.89 -8.32
C GLY A 236 -9.91 -6.36 -7.05
N TYR A 237 -11.15 -6.85 -7.23
CA TYR A 237 -12.06 -7.17 -6.12
C TYR A 237 -11.83 -8.54 -5.48
N SER A 238 -10.78 -9.25 -5.84
CA SER A 238 -10.46 -10.51 -5.19
C SER A 238 -10.08 -10.27 -3.73
N ALA A 239 -10.81 -10.93 -2.81
CA ALA A 239 -10.54 -10.84 -1.37
C ALA A 239 -9.30 -11.63 -0.93
N GLN A 240 -8.73 -12.46 -1.81
CA GLN A 240 -7.59 -13.34 -1.52
C GLN A 240 -6.38 -12.97 -2.39
N ASN A 241 -5.22 -13.34 -1.88
CA ASN A 241 -3.97 -13.24 -2.61
C ASN A 241 -2.93 -14.23 -2.04
N GLU A 242 -1.89 -14.49 -2.81
CA GLU A 242 -0.67 -15.17 -2.37
C GLU A 242 0.55 -14.45 -2.93
N GLY A 243 1.74 -14.79 -2.47
CA GLY A 243 2.95 -14.24 -3.04
C GLY A 243 4.21 -14.66 -2.32
N TRP A 244 5.31 -14.20 -2.86
CA TRP A 244 6.66 -14.52 -2.40
C TRP A 244 7.40 -13.24 -2.06
N LEU A 245 8.02 -13.20 -0.89
CA LEU A 245 8.93 -12.14 -0.47
C LEU A 245 10.36 -12.55 -0.77
N PHE A 246 11.08 -11.71 -1.49
CA PHE A 246 12.48 -11.90 -1.86
C PHE A 246 13.35 -10.81 -1.28
N ASP A 247 14.58 -11.14 -0.91
CA ASP A 247 15.64 -10.19 -0.57
C ASP A 247 16.76 -10.16 -1.63
N LYS A 248 17.78 -9.34 -1.39
CA LYS A 248 18.94 -9.20 -2.29
C LYS A 248 19.83 -10.45 -2.33
N TYR A 249 19.69 -11.34 -1.37
CA TYR A 249 20.60 -12.49 -1.20
C TYR A 249 19.97 -13.76 -1.76
N THR A 250 19.29 -14.50 -0.93
CA THR A 250 18.73 -15.82 -1.31
C THR A 250 17.38 -16.11 -0.68
N MET A 251 16.89 -15.20 0.17
CA MET A 251 15.62 -15.43 0.84
C MET A 251 14.47 -15.46 -0.16
N GLU A 252 13.69 -16.51 -0.08
CA GLU A 252 12.40 -16.64 -0.72
C GLU A 252 11.40 -17.13 0.32
N PHE A 253 10.46 -16.29 0.70
CA PHE A 253 9.44 -16.62 1.70
C PHE A 253 8.05 -16.61 1.07
N HIS A 254 7.43 -17.79 0.97
CA HIS A 254 6.11 -17.96 0.39
C HIS A 254 5.01 -17.74 1.42
N ILE A 255 4.09 -16.85 1.12
CA ILE A 255 2.82 -16.70 1.82
C ILE A 255 1.73 -17.33 0.93
N LYS A 256 1.23 -18.50 1.35
CA LYS A 256 0.17 -19.24 0.65
C LYS A 256 -1.11 -18.42 0.57
N LYS A 257 -1.95 -18.73 -0.43
CA LYS A 257 -3.24 -18.09 -0.69
C LYS A 257 -4.06 -17.94 0.59
N THR A 258 -4.40 -16.70 0.91
CA THR A 258 -5.17 -16.31 2.09
C THR A 258 -5.87 -14.99 1.85
N SER A 259 -6.65 -14.48 2.82
CA SER A 259 -7.23 -13.14 2.72
C SER A 259 -6.12 -12.08 2.63
N LYS A 260 -6.38 -10.97 1.94
CA LYS A 260 -5.42 -9.85 1.86
C LYS A 260 -5.07 -9.31 3.25
N PHE A 261 -5.99 -9.35 4.18
CA PHE A 261 -5.77 -8.91 5.56
C PHE A 261 -4.80 -9.84 6.32
N ASP A 262 -4.98 -11.16 6.22
CA ASP A 262 -4.08 -12.13 6.83
C ASP A 262 -2.71 -12.12 6.12
N LEU A 263 -2.70 -11.97 4.79
CA LEU A 263 -1.45 -11.82 4.02
C LEU A 263 -0.68 -10.59 4.50
N ALA A 264 -1.35 -9.44 4.70
CA ALA A 264 -0.72 -8.22 5.22
C ALA A 264 -0.08 -8.45 6.59
N ASN A 265 -0.77 -9.16 7.50
CA ASN A 265 -0.23 -9.50 8.81
C ASN A 265 1.02 -10.39 8.71
N LYS A 266 0.97 -11.46 7.91
CA LYS A 266 2.11 -12.35 7.66
C LYS A 266 3.30 -11.63 7.02
N LEU A 267 3.01 -10.75 6.07
CA LEU A 267 4.05 -9.97 5.38
C LEU A 267 4.74 -8.99 6.34
N ILE A 268 4.00 -8.24 7.14
CA ILE A 268 4.58 -7.36 8.16
C ILE A 268 5.38 -8.15 9.18
N ASN A 269 4.88 -9.30 9.66
CA ASN A 269 5.64 -10.18 10.56
C ASN A 269 6.99 -10.56 9.97
N LYS A 270 7.01 -10.94 8.68
CA LYS A 270 8.25 -11.32 8.00
C LYS A 270 9.20 -10.13 7.83
N ILE A 271 8.69 -8.96 7.41
CA ILE A 271 9.48 -7.73 7.26
C ILE A 271 10.18 -7.38 8.58
N ILE A 272 9.43 -7.35 9.69
CA ILE A 272 9.99 -7.02 11.03
C ILE A 272 11.00 -8.06 11.49
N SER A 273 10.84 -9.33 11.14
CA SER A 273 11.81 -10.38 11.51
C SER A 273 13.16 -10.24 10.81
N ILE A 274 13.20 -9.54 9.68
CA ILE A 274 14.42 -9.27 8.89
C ILE A 274 15.14 -8.01 9.40
N ASP A 275 14.40 -7.07 9.97
CA ASP A 275 14.91 -5.79 10.47
C ASP A 275 15.67 -5.90 11.82
N LYS A 276 15.92 -7.11 12.32
CA LYS A 276 16.57 -7.36 13.62
C LYS A 276 18.09 -7.44 13.51
#